data_a52df20b8b776946c8e960dc370dd718
#
_entry.id   a52df20b8b776946c8e960dc370dd718
#
_cell.length_a   1.000
_cell.length_b   1.000
_cell.length_c   1.000
_cell.angle_alpha   90.00
_cell.angle_beta   90.00
_cell.angle_gamma   90.00
#
_symmetry.space_group_name_H-M   'P 1'
#
loop_
_entity.id
_entity.type
_entity.pdbx_description
1 polymer ?
#
loop_
_entity_poly.entity_id
_entity_poly.type
_entity_poly.pdbx_seq_one_letter_code
_entity_poly.pdbx_strand_id
1 'polypeptide(L)'
;MTFLAPLLLASTLSMPCSSGPGGPVGAPVGSTAPERPNVVIILADDLGIGDVSPTSSTCKIKTPNLAAMAAGGMTFTDAHSTSAVCTPTRYGLLTGRYNWRSRLAKGVLNGNSSHLIPGDRATLGHLMEGAGYATAAIGKWHLGLDWSREGGDPGGAIDFEGPVTNGPDINGFGHYHVLPASLDMSPYVWVESGRVTGQPDRSEGVTRKEDRYGWYREGPVGEDFFIDQALPHLVAEACSFIGERAPAAREGEPFLLYLPLPSPHTPIVPVPPFKGASEMNPYADFVMQVDHHVGQVMAALEEGGVADNTLVIFTSDNGCSPEANFPLLGEHGHDPNGGYRGHKADIYEGGHRVPLIVRWPGKVPAGQTSSALACLTDIYATLEDVTGERGRTAGGEDGYSWLPVFSGAPSSGRRALVSHSVSGHFAIREGDWKLCLAGGSGGWSAPRENVAKKEGLPPLQLFNLAADPREQKNLADAEPERVARLLRSLDRTVRAGRSTAGPALPNDREVTFLPEGVTLPTGD
;
A
#
# COMPACT_ATOMS: atom_id res chain seq x y z
N MET A 1 -28.10 -47.51 57.12
CA MET A 1 -28.36 -48.68 56.24
C MET A 1 -27.28 -48.60 55.17
N THR A 2 -26.10 -49.06 55.39
CA THR A 2 -25.55 -50.42 55.45
C THR A 2 -25.54 -51.12 54.08
N PHE A 3 -24.32 -51.49 53.72
CA PHE A 3 -23.80 -52.60 52.91
C PHE A 3 -23.42 -52.27 51.45
N LEU A 4 -22.34 -52.70 50.89
CA LEU A 4 -21.08 -53.45 51.15
C LEU A 4 -20.46 -53.65 49.80
N ALA A 5 -19.18 -53.50 49.68
CA ALA A 5 -18.36 -53.94 48.54
C ALA A 5 -18.18 -55.49 48.56
N PRO A 6 -17.79 -56.11 47.47
CA PRO A 6 -16.64 -57.01 47.60
C PRO A 6 -15.55 -56.82 46.50
N LEU A 7 -14.33 -57.04 46.98
CA LEU A 7 -13.09 -57.38 46.32
C LEU A 7 -13.16 -58.75 45.62
N LEU A 8 -12.49 -58.97 44.48
CA LEU A 8 -11.94 -60.27 44.10
C LEU A 8 -10.90 -60.09 42.98
N LEU A 9 -9.68 -60.28 43.33
CA LEU A 9 -8.66 -61.29 42.96
C LEU A 9 -8.17 -61.30 41.50
N ALA A 10 -6.85 -61.12 41.45
CA ALA A 10 -5.97 -61.29 40.31
C ALA A 10 -5.85 -62.77 39.89
N SER A 11 -5.69 -62.98 38.58
CA SER A 11 -5.04 -64.17 38.05
C SER A 11 -4.18 -63.79 36.81
N THR A 12 -2.88 -63.96 36.98
CA THR A 12 -1.85 -63.89 35.98
C THR A 12 -1.96 -65.07 35.03
N LEU A 13 -2.05 -64.83 33.72
CA LEU A 13 -1.76 -65.81 32.70
C LEU A 13 -0.73 -65.26 31.73
N SER A 14 0.45 -65.84 31.76
CA SER A 14 1.53 -65.68 30.84
C SER A 14 1.22 -66.42 29.54
N MET A 15 1.34 -65.77 28.39
CA MET A 15 1.37 -66.42 27.10
C MET A 15 2.60 -65.98 26.30
N PRO A 16 3.15 -66.80 25.38
CA PRO A 16 4.50 -66.65 24.87
C PRO A 16 4.58 -65.72 23.64
N CYS A 17 5.73 -65.07 23.50
CA CYS A 17 6.17 -64.37 22.29
C CYS A 17 6.16 -65.27 21.04
N SER A 18 5.42 -64.84 20.01
CA SER A 18 5.64 -65.30 18.63
C SER A 18 6.22 -64.14 17.82
N SER A 19 7.45 -64.29 17.36
CA SER A 19 8.11 -63.42 16.40
C SER A 19 7.49 -63.60 15.02
N GLY A 20 6.71 -62.57 14.57
CA GLY A 20 6.28 -62.43 13.17
C GLY A 20 7.27 -61.53 12.37
N PRO A 21 7.39 -61.69 11.05
CA PRO A 21 8.38 -60.98 10.24
C PRO A 21 8.03 -59.50 10.12
N GLY A 22 9.05 -58.63 10.29
CA GLY A 22 8.98 -57.19 10.18
C GLY A 22 8.45 -56.73 8.82
N GLY A 23 7.30 -56.07 8.82
CA GLY A 23 6.87 -55.24 7.70
C GLY A 23 7.73 -53.95 7.57
N PRO A 24 7.81 -53.34 6.40
CA PRO A 24 8.66 -52.18 6.20
C PRO A 24 8.21 -51.04 7.14
N VAL A 25 9.15 -50.54 7.94
CA VAL A 25 9.00 -49.33 8.74
C VAL A 25 8.72 -48.20 7.75
N GLY A 26 7.49 -47.67 7.76
CA GLY A 26 7.13 -46.51 6.97
C GLY A 26 8.13 -45.39 7.26
N ALA A 27 8.69 -44.80 6.21
CA ALA A 27 9.55 -43.63 6.31
C ALA A 27 8.82 -42.58 7.15
N PRO A 28 9.53 -41.81 7.99
CA PRO A 28 8.90 -40.73 8.76
C PRO A 28 8.24 -39.79 7.75
N VAL A 29 6.95 -39.54 7.93
CA VAL A 29 6.25 -38.46 7.25
C VAL A 29 7.03 -37.21 7.57
N GLY A 30 7.75 -36.71 6.57
CA GLY A 30 8.54 -35.49 6.72
C GLY A 30 7.62 -34.40 7.25
N SER A 31 8.03 -33.78 8.33
CA SER A 31 7.46 -32.50 8.78
C SER A 31 7.64 -31.53 7.62
N THR A 32 6.61 -31.38 6.77
CA THR A 32 6.60 -30.30 5.79
C THR A 32 6.56 -29.01 6.58
N ALA A 33 7.68 -28.27 6.57
CA ALA A 33 7.66 -26.87 7.00
C ALA A 33 6.44 -26.18 6.35
N PRO A 34 5.73 -25.26 7.04
CA PRO A 34 4.59 -24.59 6.43
C PRO A 34 5.03 -23.99 5.11
N GLU A 35 4.30 -24.33 4.06
CA GLU A 35 4.61 -23.90 2.70
C GLU A 35 4.53 -22.37 2.65
N ARG A 36 5.68 -21.71 2.41
CA ARG A 36 5.79 -20.26 2.35
C ARG A 36 5.19 -19.79 1.02
N PRO A 37 4.19 -18.86 1.03
CA PRO A 37 3.58 -18.40 -0.21
C PRO A 37 4.51 -17.50 -0.99
N ASN A 38 4.35 -17.43 -2.31
CA ASN A 38 4.78 -16.26 -3.06
C ASN A 38 3.96 -15.05 -2.64
N VAL A 39 4.49 -13.86 -2.82
CA VAL A 39 3.80 -12.61 -2.49
C VAL A 39 3.83 -11.67 -3.67
N VAL A 40 2.66 -11.18 -4.08
CA VAL A 40 2.51 -10.15 -5.11
C VAL A 40 1.72 -8.98 -4.53
N ILE A 41 2.32 -7.78 -4.54
CA ILE A 41 1.69 -6.54 -4.07
C ILE A 41 1.52 -5.63 -5.28
N ILE A 42 0.28 -5.45 -5.73
CA ILE A 42 -0.09 -4.55 -6.82
C ILE A 42 -0.61 -3.26 -6.22
N LEU A 43 0.10 -2.16 -6.44
CA LEU A 43 -0.23 -0.83 -5.91
C LEU A 43 -0.61 0.10 -7.06
N ALA A 44 -1.89 0.38 -7.23
CA ALA A 44 -2.35 1.40 -8.16
C ALA A 44 -1.97 2.81 -7.68
N ASP A 45 -1.98 3.77 -8.57
CA ASP A 45 -1.60 5.17 -8.35
C ASP A 45 -2.80 6.08 -8.61
N ASP A 46 -3.29 6.79 -7.61
CA ASP A 46 -4.46 7.68 -7.69
C ASP A 46 -5.80 6.97 -7.98
N LEU A 47 -5.95 5.72 -7.60
CA LEU A 47 -7.21 4.96 -7.78
C LEU A 47 -8.11 5.12 -6.55
N GLY A 48 -9.30 5.67 -6.75
CA GLY A 48 -10.26 5.89 -5.67
C GLY A 48 -10.97 4.60 -5.23
N ILE A 49 -11.46 4.59 -4.00
CA ILE A 49 -12.26 3.46 -3.47
C ILE A 49 -13.55 3.25 -4.25
N GLY A 50 -14.08 4.29 -4.90
CA GLY A 50 -15.28 4.26 -5.73
C GLY A 50 -15.05 3.70 -7.14
N ASP A 51 -13.80 3.59 -7.59
CA ASP A 51 -13.44 3.18 -8.94
C ASP A 51 -13.45 1.66 -9.16
N VAL A 52 -13.57 0.89 -8.08
CA VAL A 52 -13.44 -0.57 -8.10
C VAL A 52 -14.77 -1.21 -7.67
N SER A 53 -15.34 -2.07 -8.53
CA SER A 53 -16.66 -2.66 -8.29
C SER A 53 -16.76 -3.48 -6.99
N PRO A 54 -15.72 -4.21 -6.52
CA PRO A 54 -15.78 -4.90 -5.23
C PRO A 54 -15.86 -3.99 -4.00
N THR A 55 -15.38 -2.75 -4.08
CA THR A 55 -15.34 -1.81 -2.95
C THR A 55 -16.48 -0.78 -2.97
N SER A 56 -17.17 -0.64 -4.12
CA SER A 56 -18.25 0.33 -4.27
C SER A 56 -19.40 -0.22 -5.12
N SER A 57 -20.59 -0.33 -4.51
CA SER A 57 -21.80 -0.74 -5.23
C SER A 57 -22.30 0.30 -6.25
N THR A 58 -21.79 1.54 -6.18
CA THR A 58 -22.12 2.64 -7.10
C THR A 58 -21.09 2.80 -8.22
N CYS A 59 -20.04 1.97 -8.24
CA CYS A 59 -19.04 1.98 -9.31
C CYS A 59 -19.69 1.75 -10.67
N LYS A 60 -19.35 2.59 -11.65
CA LYS A 60 -19.81 2.47 -13.05
C LYS A 60 -18.71 1.97 -13.97
N ILE A 61 -17.47 1.92 -13.51
CA ILE A 61 -16.34 1.41 -14.28
C ILE A 61 -16.33 -0.13 -14.21
N LYS A 62 -16.14 -0.78 -15.33
CA LYS A 62 -16.07 -2.24 -15.40
C LYS A 62 -14.70 -2.74 -14.95
N THR A 63 -14.65 -3.45 -13.82
CA THR A 63 -13.43 -4.03 -13.25
C THR A 63 -13.60 -5.53 -12.99
N PRO A 64 -13.79 -6.35 -14.05
CA PRO A 64 -14.12 -7.77 -13.90
C PRO A 64 -13.00 -8.61 -13.30
N ASN A 65 -11.71 -8.27 -13.53
CA ASN A 65 -10.59 -9.02 -13.00
C ASN A 65 -10.42 -8.77 -11.49
N LEU A 66 -10.58 -7.54 -11.04
CA LEU A 66 -10.61 -7.19 -9.61
C LEU A 66 -11.83 -7.81 -8.92
N ALA A 67 -12.97 -7.88 -9.61
CA ALA A 67 -14.14 -8.58 -9.10
C ALA A 67 -13.90 -10.09 -8.96
N ALA A 68 -13.22 -10.72 -9.90
CA ALA A 68 -12.82 -12.13 -9.82
C ALA A 68 -11.82 -12.37 -8.69
N MET A 69 -10.82 -11.47 -8.53
CA MET A 69 -9.88 -11.52 -7.42
C MET A 69 -10.59 -11.44 -6.06
N ALA A 70 -11.54 -10.52 -5.91
CA ALA A 70 -12.35 -10.36 -4.70
C ALA A 70 -13.24 -11.57 -4.42
N ALA A 71 -13.83 -12.16 -5.46
CA ALA A 71 -14.62 -13.39 -5.33
C ALA A 71 -13.79 -14.59 -4.86
N GLY A 72 -12.48 -14.62 -5.20
CA GLY A 72 -11.53 -15.63 -4.71
C GLY A 72 -10.82 -15.26 -3.41
N GLY A 73 -11.17 -14.14 -2.75
CA GLY A 73 -10.46 -13.62 -1.60
C GLY A 73 -11.33 -12.78 -0.67
N MET A 74 -10.75 -11.75 -0.08
CA MET A 74 -11.39 -10.84 0.89
C MET A 74 -11.26 -9.40 0.42
N THR A 75 -12.36 -8.63 0.52
CA THR A 75 -12.40 -7.18 0.31
C THR A 75 -12.47 -6.46 1.65
N PHE A 76 -11.61 -5.48 1.88
CA PHE A 76 -11.68 -4.61 3.04
C PHE A 76 -12.47 -3.33 2.69
N THR A 77 -13.42 -2.96 3.53
CA THR A 77 -14.24 -1.75 3.35
C THR A 77 -13.74 -0.55 4.14
N ASP A 78 -12.77 -0.77 5.04
CA ASP A 78 -12.20 0.26 5.92
C ASP A 78 -10.66 0.21 5.88
N ALA A 79 -10.12 0.35 4.66
CA ALA A 79 -8.68 0.33 4.41
C ALA A 79 -8.15 1.72 4.03
N HIS A 80 -6.97 2.05 4.55
CA HIS A 80 -6.40 3.38 4.45
C HIS A 80 -4.92 3.35 4.07
N SER A 81 -4.53 4.27 3.19
CA SER A 81 -3.13 4.64 2.99
C SER A 81 -2.60 5.46 4.18
N THR A 82 -1.29 5.52 4.36
CA THR A 82 -0.65 6.28 5.44
C THR A 82 -0.66 7.78 5.21
N SER A 83 -0.85 8.19 3.97
CA SER A 83 -0.91 9.58 3.54
C SER A 83 -1.86 9.70 2.35
N ALA A 84 -2.31 10.91 2.08
CA ALA A 84 -3.16 11.21 0.95
C ALA A 84 -2.37 11.48 -0.35
N VAL A 85 -1.07 11.10 -0.42
CA VAL A 85 -0.21 11.25 -1.61
C VAL A 85 0.85 10.15 -1.69
N CYS A 86 1.39 9.95 -2.90
CA CYS A 86 2.20 8.80 -3.34
C CYS A 86 3.45 8.51 -2.49
N THR A 87 4.50 9.36 -2.54
CA THR A 87 5.80 9.11 -1.88
C THR A 87 5.63 8.72 -0.40
N PRO A 88 4.89 9.49 0.43
CA PRO A 88 4.68 9.13 1.83
C PRO A 88 4.02 7.77 2.02
N THR A 89 3.02 7.44 1.21
CA THR A 89 2.34 6.14 1.30
C THR A 89 3.26 4.98 0.93
N ARG A 90 4.03 5.12 -0.16
CA ARG A 90 5.00 4.11 -0.60
C ARG A 90 6.08 3.86 0.46
N TYR A 91 6.55 4.93 1.13
CA TYR A 91 7.41 4.80 2.31
C TYR A 91 6.74 3.98 3.40
N GLY A 92 5.49 4.32 3.77
CA GLY A 92 4.76 3.66 4.84
C GLY A 92 4.49 2.19 4.56
N LEU A 93 4.13 1.84 3.32
CA LEU A 93 3.91 0.47 2.88
C LEU A 93 5.19 -0.36 2.99
N LEU A 94 6.31 0.15 2.46
CA LEU A 94 7.56 -0.61 2.42
C LEU A 94 8.23 -0.76 3.78
N THR A 95 8.07 0.21 4.70
CA THR A 95 8.75 0.19 6.00
C THR A 95 7.86 -0.27 7.16
N GLY A 96 6.54 -0.37 6.96
CA GLY A 96 5.58 -0.58 8.06
C GLY A 96 5.58 0.56 9.09
N ARG A 97 6.02 1.77 8.69
CA ARG A 97 6.23 2.93 9.55
C ARG A 97 5.56 4.16 8.94
N TYR A 98 4.88 4.96 9.73
CA TYR A 98 4.28 6.18 9.22
C TYR A 98 5.33 7.13 8.61
N ASN A 99 5.03 7.65 7.42
CA ASN A 99 5.90 8.54 6.63
C ASN A 99 6.32 9.83 7.34
N TRP A 100 5.45 10.42 8.16
CA TRP A 100 5.73 11.66 8.88
C TRP A 100 6.81 11.52 9.96
N ARG A 101 7.22 10.28 10.29
CA ARG A 101 8.40 9.98 11.11
C ARG A 101 9.71 10.14 10.35
N SER A 102 9.66 10.08 8.99
CA SER A 102 10.83 10.24 8.12
C SER A 102 11.23 11.70 7.94
N ARG A 103 12.31 11.94 7.21
CA ARG A 103 12.75 13.29 6.85
C ARG A 103 11.75 14.06 5.96
N LEU A 104 10.84 13.38 5.27
CA LEU A 104 9.84 14.00 4.39
C LEU A 104 8.62 14.46 5.19
N ALA A 105 8.64 15.72 5.61
CA ALA A 105 7.61 16.32 6.45
C ALA A 105 6.28 16.55 5.72
N LYS A 106 6.32 16.76 4.39
CA LYS A 106 5.18 17.10 3.53
C LYS A 106 5.54 16.93 2.06
N GLY A 107 4.53 16.90 1.19
CA GLY A 107 4.71 16.81 -0.25
C GLY A 107 5.15 15.42 -0.71
N VAL A 108 5.71 15.38 -1.90
CA VAL A 108 6.26 14.19 -2.57
C VAL A 108 7.64 14.49 -3.12
N LEU A 109 8.42 13.48 -3.41
CA LEU A 109 9.68 13.59 -4.14
C LEU A 109 9.41 13.85 -5.62
N ASN A 110 10.45 14.21 -6.36
CA ASN A 110 10.44 14.27 -7.82
C ASN A 110 11.51 13.32 -8.39
N GLY A 111 11.61 13.22 -9.72
CA GLY A 111 12.54 12.30 -10.36
C GLY A 111 14.03 12.58 -10.11
N ASN A 112 14.38 13.79 -9.64
CA ASN A 112 15.75 14.20 -9.31
C ASN A 112 16.08 14.10 -7.81
N SER A 113 15.12 13.72 -6.99
CA SER A 113 15.27 13.66 -5.54
C SER A 113 16.16 12.50 -5.11
N SER A 114 17.04 12.75 -4.11
CA SER A 114 17.82 11.69 -3.48
C SER A 114 16.94 10.72 -2.72
N HIS A 115 17.44 9.48 -2.55
CA HIS A 115 16.76 8.37 -1.86
C HIS A 115 16.20 8.80 -0.50
N LEU A 116 14.96 8.37 -0.20
CA LEU A 116 14.26 8.70 1.05
C LEU A 116 14.52 7.68 2.16
N ILE A 117 14.61 6.41 1.80
CA ILE A 117 14.77 5.30 2.75
C ILE A 117 16.25 4.98 2.86
N PRO A 118 16.90 5.23 4.02
CA PRO A 118 18.29 4.83 4.23
C PRO A 118 18.46 3.32 4.15
N GLY A 119 19.63 2.84 3.72
CA GLY A 119 19.89 1.40 3.56
C GLY A 119 19.86 0.60 4.87
N ASP A 120 20.02 1.25 6.03
CA ASP A 120 19.89 0.63 7.36
C ASP A 120 18.44 0.60 7.88
N ARG A 121 17.49 1.22 7.19
CA ARG A 121 16.06 1.15 7.49
C ARG A 121 15.47 -0.13 6.93
N ALA A 122 14.97 -1.01 7.81
CA ALA A 122 14.30 -2.22 7.38
C ALA A 122 13.07 -1.92 6.50
N THR A 123 12.95 -2.67 5.42
CA THR A 123 11.85 -2.60 4.45
C THR A 123 11.25 -3.99 4.21
N LEU A 124 10.15 -4.05 3.48
CA LEU A 124 9.58 -5.33 3.01
C LEU A 124 10.59 -6.13 2.19
N GLY A 125 11.41 -5.46 1.36
CA GLY A 125 12.48 -6.12 0.61
C GLY A 125 13.44 -6.84 1.54
N HIS A 126 13.99 -6.15 2.54
CA HIS A 126 14.91 -6.75 3.53
C HIS A 126 14.25 -7.88 4.33
N LEU A 127 12.99 -7.70 4.76
CA LEU A 127 12.25 -8.73 5.48
C LEU A 127 12.15 -10.02 4.67
N MET A 128 11.75 -9.89 3.41
CA MET A 128 11.50 -11.03 2.53
C MET A 128 12.80 -11.66 2.03
N GLU A 129 13.83 -10.86 1.70
CA GLU A 129 15.17 -11.35 1.37
C GLU A 129 15.75 -12.14 2.55
N GLY A 130 15.66 -11.60 3.78
CA GLY A 130 16.08 -12.28 5.01
C GLY A 130 15.33 -13.58 5.28
N ALA A 131 14.08 -13.70 4.81
CA ALA A 131 13.29 -14.92 4.85
C ALA A 131 13.59 -15.89 3.69
N GLY A 132 14.54 -15.56 2.81
CA GLY A 132 14.97 -16.40 1.67
C GLY A 132 14.06 -16.32 0.44
N TYR A 133 13.39 -15.20 0.23
CA TYR A 133 12.62 -14.92 -0.98
C TYR A 133 13.49 -14.28 -2.06
N ALA A 134 13.23 -14.62 -3.31
CA ALA A 134 13.68 -13.78 -4.42
C ALA A 134 12.80 -12.52 -4.46
N THR A 135 13.40 -11.33 -4.44
CA THR A 135 12.68 -10.06 -4.30
C THR A 135 12.77 -9.21 -5.56
N ALA A 136 11.63 -8.68 -6.02
CA ALA A 136 11.59 -7.77 -7.16
C ALA A 136 10.75 -6.52 -6.89
N ALA A 137 11.21 -5.36 -7.41
CA ALA A 137 10.45 -4.12 -7.52
C ALA A 137 10.33 -3.73 -9.00
N ILE A 138 9.11 -3.78 -9.56
CA ILE A 138 8.86 -3.45 -10.97
C ILE A 138 7.76 -2.41 -11.03
N GLY A 139 8.08 -1.18 -11.46
CA GLY A 139 7.10 -0.09 -11.55
C GLY A 139 7.56 1.26 -11.06
N LYS A 140 6.63 2.12 -10.66
CA LYS A 140 6.88 3.47 -10.13
C LYS A 140 7.53 3.39 -8.75
N TRP A 141 8.82 3.75 -8.65
CA TRP A 141 9.54 3.78 -7.37
C TRP A 141 9.11 4.95 -6.48
N HIS A 142 9.35 6.16 -6.91
CA HIS A 142 8.96 7.42 -6.28
C HIS A 142 9.42 7.59 -4.83
N LEU A 143 10.56 6.99 -4.49
CA LEU A 143 11.21 7.10 -3.18
C LEU A 143 12.62 7.70 -3.26
N GLY A 144 12.94 8.27 -4.44
CA GLY A 144 14.20 8.87 -4.75
C GLY A 144 15.29 7.86 -5.11
N LEU A 145 16.28 8.34 -5.84
CA LEU A 145 17.45 7.64 -6.32
C LEU A 145 18.63 8.61 -6.30
N ASP A 146 19.86 8.13 -6.08
CA ASP A 146 21.03 8.98 -6.15
C ASP A 146 21.66 8.89 -7.53
N TRP A 147 21.43 9.93 -8.30
CA TRP A 147 21.94 10.07 -9.65
C TRP A 147 23.40 10.50 -9.68
N SER A 148 24.19 9.93 -10.60
CA SER A 148 25.44 10.53 -11.01
C SER A 148 25.22 11.93 -11.58
N ARG A 149 26.17 12.84 -11.35
CA ARG A 149 26.08 14.23 -11.79
C ARG A 149 27.29 14.61 -12.63
N GLU A 150 27.06 15.39 -13.66
CA GLU A 150 28.14 15.91 -14.51
C GLU A 150 29.23 16.61 -13.66
N GLY A 151 30.49 16.26 -13.93
CA GLY A 151 31.63 16.79 -13.20
C GLY A 151 31.67 16.44 -11.70
N GLY A 152 30.81 15.60 -11.20
CA GLY A 152 30.68 15.25 -9.77
C GLY A 152 30.07 16.39 -8.93
N ASP A 153 29.50 17.42 -9.56
CA ASP A 153 28.83 18.53 -8.88
C ASP A 153 27.43 18.12 -8.42
N PRO A 154 27.09 18.12 -7.11
CA PRO A 154 25.74 17.80 -6.60
C PRO A 154 24.63 18.67 -7.22
N GLY A 155 24.92 19.88 -7.70
CA GLY A 155 24.00 20.77 -8.39
C GLY A 155 24.00 20.62 -9.92
N GLY A 156 24.88 19.79 -10.47
CA GLY A 156 25.04 19.56 -11.89
C GLY A 156 23.86 18.81 -12.53
N ALA A 157 23.85 18.79 -13.86
CA ALA A 157 22.91 17.98 -14.62
C ALA A 157 23.09 16.47 -14.28
N ILE A 158 22.03 15.67 -14.50
CA ILE A 158 22.14 14.22 -14.36
C ILE A 158 23.09 13.70 -15.45
N ASP A 159 24.07 12.89 -15.03
CA ASP A 159 24.87 12.06 -15.93
C ASP A 159 24.18 10.69 -16.08
N PHE A 160 23.44 10.52 -17.16
CA PHE A 160 22.68 9.29 -17.43
C PHE A 160 23.57 8.09 -17.82
N GLU A 161 24.84 8.31 -18.20
CA GLU A 161 25.81 7.23 -18.43
C GLU A 161 26.40 6.69 -17.12
N GLY A 162 26.37 7.52 -16.08
CA GLY A 162 26.85 7.16 -14.76
C GLY A 162 25.94 6.20 -13.98
N PRO A 163 26.46 5.61 -12.89
CA PRO A 163 25.67 4.74 -12.03
C PRO A 163 24.55 5.51 -11.31
N VAL A 164 23.40 4.83 -11.16
CA VAL A 164 22.31 5.21 -10.26
C VAL A 164 22.46 4.37 -9.00
N THR A 165 22.53 5.01 -7.85
CA THR A 165 22.79 4.33 -6.57
C THR A 165 21.68 4.61 -5.55
N ASN A 166 21.69 3.88 -4.44
CA ASN A 166 20.72 4.02 -3.35
C ASN A 166 19.27 3.91 -3.83
N GLY A 167 19.03 2.96 -4.73
CA GLY A 167 17.72 2.60 -5.27
C GLY A 167 17.05 1.45 -4.52
N PRO A 168 16.20 0.68 -5.21
CA PRO A 168 15.54 -0.50 -4.64
C PRO A 168 16.51 -1.56 -4.10
N ASP A 169 17.73 -1.63 -4.65
CA ASP A 169 18.79 -2.56 -4.22
C ASP A 169 19.15 -2.41 -2.74
N ILE A 170 19.41 -1.18 -2.28
CA ILE A 170 19.73 -0.94 -0.86
C ILE A 170 18.51 -1.14 0.05
N ASN A 171 17.34 -1.35 -0.51
CA ASN A 171 16.10 -1.61 0.22
C ASN A 171 15.64 -3.07 0.10
N GLY A 172 16.57 -3.99 -0.26
CA GLY A 172 16.36 -5.43 -0.24
C GLY A 172 15.62 -5.99 -1.46
N PHE A 173 15.64 -5.29 -2.61
CA PHE A 173 15.12 -5.81 -3.87
C PHE A 173 16.27 -6.27 -4.76
N GLY A 174 16.45 -7.59 -4.87
CA GLY A 174 17.53 -8.19 -5.65
C GLY A 174 17.37 -8.01 -7.17
N HIS A 175 16.15 -7.77 -7.64
CA HIS A 175 15.83 -7.39 -9.01
C HIS A 175 14.96 -6.13 -9.00
N TYR A 176 15.19 -5.21 -9.93
CA TYR A 176 14.28 -4.08 -10.11
C TYR A 176 14.34 -3.51 -11.53
N HIS A 177 13.16 -3.08 -12.00
CA HIS A 177 12.97 -2.32 -13.23
C HIS A 177 11.96 -1.20 -12.92
N VAL A 178 12.47 0.02 -12.74
CA VAL A 178 11.66 1.09 -12.14
C VAL A 178 11.66 2.39 -12.91
N LEU A 179 10.49 3.06 -12.85
CA LEU A 179 10.35 4.47 -13.17
C LEU A 179 10.75 5.29 -11.92
N PRO A 180 11.66 6.28 -12.03
CA PRO A 180 12.17 7.02 -10.87
C PRO A 180 11.12 7.73 -10.02
N ALA A 181 10.09 8.31 -10.66
CA ALA A 181 9.03 9.05 -9.99
C ALA A 181 7.67 8.81 -10.66
N SER A 182 6.75 9.76 -10.61
CA SER A 182 5.46 9.72 -11.28
C SER A 182 5.62 9.93 -12.79
N LEU A 183 4.70 9.39 -13.62
CA LEU A 183 4.72 9.57 -15.07
C LEU A 183 4.65 11.04 -15.54
N ASP A 184 4.24 11.96 -14.67
CA ASP A 184 4.24 13.40 -14.94
C ASP A 184 5.53 14.12 -14.50
N MET A 185 6.54 13.36 -14.01
CA MET A 185 7.77 13.89 -13.42
C MET A 185 9.03 13.32 -14.09
N SER A 186 9.75 14.19 -14.79
CA SER A 186 11.05 13.87 -15.41
C SER A 186 12.13 13.48 -14.35
N PRO A 187 13.13 12.64 -14.75
CA PRO A 187 13.39 12.07 -16.07
C PRO A 187 12.49 10.85 -16.38
N TYR A 188 12.16 10.70 -17.65
CA TYR A 188 11.36 9.59 -18.17
C TYR A 188 12.28 8.50 -18.72
N VAL A 189 12.79 7.68 -17.83
CA VAL A 189 13.74 6.59 -18.13
C VAL A 189 13.43 5.39 -17.26
N TRP A 190 13.80 4.21 -17.73
CA TRP A 190 13.83 3.03 -16.87
C TRP A 190 15.17 2.94 -16.16
N VAL A 191 15.15 2.51 -14.90
CA VAL A 191 16.35 2.22 -14.13
C VAL A 191 16.33 0.77 -13.73
N GLU A 192 17.36 0.05 -14.13
CA GLU A 192 17.54 -1.37 -13.84
C GLU A 192 19.00 -1.61 -13.41
N SER A 193 19.20 -2.42 -12.38
CA SER A 193 20.54 -2.82 -11.91
C SER A 193 21.54 -1.66 -11.75
N GLY A 194 21.06 -0.52 -11.25
CA GLY A 194 21.88 0.68 -11.01
C GLY A 194 22.24 1.49 -12.26
N ARG A 195 21.50 1.31 -13.36
CA ARG A 195 21.75 2.04 -14.62
C ARG A 195 20.45 2.39 -15.33
N VAL A 196 20.52 3.41 -16.14
CA VAL A 196 19.49 3.74 -17.12
C VAL A 196 19.58 2.74 -18.28
N THR A 197 18.44 2.16 -18.71
CA THR A 197 18.41 1.17 -19.78
C THR A 197 18.54 1.80 -21.16
N GLY A 198 17.78 2.87 -21.43
CA GLY A 198 17.83 3.66 -22.66
C GLY A 198 18.29 5.08 -22.38
N GLN A 199 19.35 5.53 -23.05
CA GLN A 199 19.85 6.88 -22.87
C GLN A 199 18.83 7.92 -23.36
N PRO A 200 18.67 9.06 -22.65
CA PRO A 200 17.83 10.14 -23.13
C PRO A 200 18.34 10.71 -24.45
N ASP A 201 17.52 10.64 -25.49
CA ASP A 201 17.80 11.13 -26.84
C ASP A 201 16.91 12.33 -27.23
N ARG A 202 15.91 12.64 -26.41
CA ARG A 202 14.94 13.72 -26.62
C ARG A 202 14.46 14.33 -25.31
N SER A 203 13.85 15.51 -25.42
CA SER A 203 13.10 16.14 -24.33
C SER A 203 11.66 16.34 -24.76
N GLU A 204 10.73 15.86 -23.95
CA GLU A 204 9.31 15.95 -24.25
C GLU A 204 8.53 16.46 -23.04
N GLY A 205 7.37 17.04 -23.33
CA GLY A 205 6.38 17.45 -22.33
C GLY A 205 5.09 17.88 -23.04
N VAL A 206 3.98 17.77 -22.33
CA VAL A 206 2.67 18.20 -22.79
C VAL A 206 2.03 19.07 -21.74
N THR A 207 1.65 20.31 -22.09
CA THR A 207 0.99 21.19 -21.13
C THR A 207 -0.47 20.80 -20.95
N ARG A 208 -1.04 21.07 -19.76
CA ARG A 208 -2.47 20.83 -19.49
C ARG A 208 -3.40 21.60 -20.45
N LYS A 209 -2.93 22.69 -21.07
CA LYS A 209 -3.69 23.45 -22.05
C LYS A 209 -3.79 22.72 -23.39
N GLU A 210 -2.75 21.97 -23.74
CA GLU A 210 -2.71 21.14 -24.96
C GLU A 210 -3.51 19.85 -24.79
N ASP A 211 -3.30 19.16 -23.67
CA ASP A 211 -4.08 17.97 -23.31
C ASP A 211 -4.39 17.97 -21.80
N ARG A 212 -5.68 18.01 -21.47
CA ARG A 212 -6.15 17.99 -20.08
C ARG A 212 -5.77 16.71 -19.35
N TYR A 213 -5.76 15.59 -20.03
CA TYR A 213 -5.55 14.27 -19.42
C TYR A 213 -4.13 13.77 -19.60
N GLY A 214 -3.56 13.94 -20.77
CA GLY A 214 -2.24 13.44 -21.13
C GLY A 214 -1.09 14.39 -20.81
N TRP A 215 -1.29 15.44 -20.00
CA TRP A 215 -0.23 16.41 -19.69
C TRP A 215 0.86 15.82 -18.78
N TYR A 216 2.10 16.21 -19.03
CA TYR A 216 3.27 15.91 -18.20
C TYR A 216 4.34 16.99 -18.37
N ARG A 217 5.25 17.10 -17.40
CA ARG A 217 6.29 18.12 -17.38
C ARG A 217 7.33 17.83 -18.44
N GLU A 218 7.87 18.88 -19.04
CA GLU A 218 8.99 18.75 -19.97
C GLU A 218 10.23 18.17 -19.27
N GLY A 219 10.97 17.30 -19.98
CA GLY A 219 12.22 16.74 -19.51
C GLY A 219 12.79 15.63 -20.37
N PRO A 220 14.00 15.14 -20.05
CA PRO A 220 14.68 14.09 -20.80
C PRO A 220 13.88 12.78 -20.79
N VAL A 221 13.84 12.12 -21.99
CA VAL A 221 13.13 10.87 -22.25
C VAL A 221 14.10 9.88 -22.87
N GLY A 222 14.19 8.69 -22.30
CA GLY A 222 15.00 7.59 -22.78
C GLY A 222 14.53 7.08 -24.15
N GLU A 223 15.47 6.59 -24.98
CA GLU A 223 15.18 6.08 -26.31
C GLU A 223 14.20 4.90 -26.31
N ASP A 224 14.17 4.13 -25.21
CA ASP A 224 13.29 2.98 -24.97
C ASP A 224 12.01 3.31 -24.16
N PHE A 225 11.81 4.59 -23.80
CA PHE A 225 10.68 5.02 -22.97
C PHE A 225 9.56 5.65 -23.82
N PHE A 226 8.36 5.06 -23.71
CA PHE A 226 7.14 5.55 -24.34
C PHE A 226 6.05 5.69 -23.29
N ILE A 227 5.57 6.91 -23.09
CA ILE A 227 4.74 7.25 -21.93
C ILE A 227 3.39 6.51 -21.89
N ASP A 228 2.76 6.29 -23.04
CA ASP A 228 1.52 5.53 -23.17
C ASP A 228 1.73 4.01 -23.07
N GLN A 229 2.97 3.54 -23.30
CA GLN A 229 3.35 2.14 -23.14
C GLN A 229 3.89 1.79 -21.76
N ALA A 230 4.03 2.78 -20.85
CA ALA A 230 4.64 2.53 -19.55
C ALA A 230 3.91 1.48 -18.71
N LEU A 231 2.57 1.51 -18.66
CA LEU A 231 1.79 0.49 -17.94
C LEU A 231 1.88 -0.89 -18.61
N PRO A 232 1.65 -1.07 -19.93
CA PRO A 232 1.84 -2.35 -20.61
C PRO A 232 3.23 -2.92 -20.45
N HIS A 233 4.28 -2.10 -20.58
CA HIS A 233 5.68 -2.49 -20.44
C HIS A 233 5.95 -3.07 -19.04
N LEU A 234 5.62 -2.33 -17.99
CA LEU A 234 5.85 -2.78 -16.60
C LEU A 234 5.11 -4.07 -16.26
N VAL A 235 3.90 -4.26 -16.80
CA VAL A 235 3.15 -5.50 -16.56
C VAL A 235 3.74 -6.66 -17.35
N ALA A 236 4.27 -6.44 -18.54
CA ALA A 236 5.00 -7.46 -19.29
C ALA A 236 6.25 -7.91 -18.53
N GLU A 237 7.04 -6.97 -17.98
CA GLU A 237 8.20 -7.27 -17.13
C GLU A 237 7.80 -8.05 -15.87
N ALA A 238 6.70 -7.67 -15.22
CA ALA A 238 6.18 -8.39 -14.05
C ALA A 238 5.76 -9.83 -14.39
N CYS A 239 5.09 -10.04 -15.52
CA CYS A 239 4.70 -11.37 -15.99
C CYS A 239 5.92 -12.22 -16.37
N SER A 240 6.96 -11.61 -17.00
CA SER A 240 8.23 -12.28 -17.27
C SER A 240 8.91 -12.74 -15.99
N PHE A 241 9.05 -11.87 -15.00
CA PHE A 241 9.59 -12.20 -13.68
C PHE A 241 8.84 -13.37 -13.03
N ILE A 242 7.49 -13.36 -13.05
CA ILE A 242 6.67 -14.46 -12.52
C ILE A 242 7.01 -15.77 -13.25
N GLY A 243 7.03 -15.74 -14.59
CA GLY A 243 7.34 -16.90 -15.41
C GLY A 243 8.72 -17.48 -15.13
N GLU A 244 9.74 -16.64 -14.97
CA GLU A 244 11.11 -17.01 -14.65
C GLU A 244 11.25 -17.60 -13.23
N ARG A 245 10.49 -17.06 -12.26
CA ARG A 245 10.58 -17.52 -10.87
C ARG A 245 9.66 -18.70 -10.54
N ALA A 246 8.61 -18.92 -11.31
CA ALA A 246 7.61 -19.96 -11.05
C ALA A 246 8.20 -21.38 -10.93
N PRO A 247 9.19 -21.84 -11.76
CA PRO A 247 9.82 -23.14 -11.57
C PRO A 247 10.46 -23.30 -10.18
N ALA A 248 11.27 -22.34 -9.74
CA ALA A 248 11.94 -22.37 -8.44
C ALA A 248 10.92 -22.24 -7.29
N ALA A 249 9.87 -21.45 -7.47
CA ALA A 249 8.81 -21.30 -6.48
C ALA A 249 8.05 -22.62 -6.22
N ARG A 250 7.83 -23.43 -7.26
CA ARG A 250 7.25 -24.77 -7.09
C ARG A 250 8.18 -25.75 -6.34
N GLU A 251 9.48 -25.48 -6.34
CA GLU A 251 10.49 -26.24 -5.58
C GLU A 251 10.73 -25.69 -4.17
N GLY A 252 9.95 -24.66 -3.74
CA GLY A 252 10.00 -24.09 -2.40
C GLY A 252 10.88 -22.85 -2.25
N GLU A 253 11.32 -22.23 -3.34
CA GLU A 253 12.04 -20.95 -3.37
C GLU A 253 11.07 -19.80 -3.73
N PRO A 254 10.31 -19.25 -2.77
CA PRO A 254 9.27 -18.26 -3.05
C PRO A 254 9.84 -16.93 -3.49
N PHE A 255 8.96 -16.09 -4.06
CA PHE A 255 9.30 -14.72 -4.47
C PHE A 255 8.37 -13.67 -3.86
N LEU A 256 8.90 -12.44 -3.74
CA LEU A 256 8.16 -11.21 -3.54
C LEU A 256 8.23 -10.39 -4.83
N LEU A 257 7.06 -10.01 -5.37
CA LEU A 257 6.93 -9.00 -6.41
C LEU A 257 6.19 -7.78 -5.85
N TYR A 258 6.88 -6.66 -5.70
CA TYR A 258 6.29 -5.34 -5.49
C TYR A 258 6.09 -4.69 -6.85
N LEU A 259 4.81 -4.53 -7.25
CA LEU A 259 4.38 -4.01 -8.55
C LEU A 259 3.61 -2.69 -8.35
N PRO A 260 4.30 -1.57 -8.10
CA PRO A 260 3.68 -0.26 -8.01
C PRO A 260 3.43 0.30 -9.42
N LEU A 261 2.18 0.23 -9.86
CA LEU A 261 1.76 0.76 -11.15
C LEU A 261 1.86 2.29 -11.17
N PRO A 262 2.14 2.91 -12.33
CA PRO A 262 2.10 4.37 -12.48
C PRO A 262 0.70 4.88 -12.84
N SER A 263 -0.32 4.05 -12.81
CA SER A 263 -1.66 4.26 -13.37
C SER A 263 -2.76 3.98 -12.34
N PRO A 264 -3.91 4.67 -12.45
CA PRO A 264 -4.37 5.61 -13.48
C PRO A 264 -3.96 7.08 -13.25
N HIS A 265 -2.81 7.36 -12.62
CA HIS A 265 -2.25 8.71 -12.44
C HIS A 265 -2.00 9.43 -13.77
N THR A 266 -1.95 10.75 -13.74
CA THR A 266 -1.53 11.62 -14.85
C THR A 266 -0.07 11.32 -15.30
N PRO A 267 0.23 11.33 -16.60
CA PRO A 267 -0.66 11.47 -17.74
C PRO A 267 -1.61 10.29 -17.89
N ILE A 268 -2.90 10.62 -18.12
CA ILE A 268 -3.96 9.62 -18.29
C ILE A 268 -4.01 9.26 -19.77
N VAL A 269 -3.33 8.18 -20.15
CA VAL A 269 -3.04 7.80 -21.53
C VAL A 269 -3.43 6.34 -21.81
N PRO A 270 -4.74 6.02 -21.75
CA PRO A 270 -5.19 4.67 -22.08
C PRO A 270 -4.83 4.31 -23.52
N VAL A 271 -4.38 3.05 -23.73
CA VAL A 271 -4.07 2.54 -25.08
C VAL A 271 -5.28 1.82 -25.68
N PRO A 272 -5.33 1.62 -27.02
CA PRO A 272 -6.29 0.70 -27.60
C PRO A 272 -6.14 -0.73 -27.03
N PRO A 273 -7.24 -1.50 -26.75
CA PRO A 273 -8.64 -1.18 -27.04
C PRO A 273 -9.38 -0.39 -25.96
N PHE A 274 -8.71 0.12 -24.93
CA PHE A 274 -9.38 0.76 -23.79
C PHE A 274 -9.84 2.19 -24.09
N LYS A 275 -9.16 2.89 -24.99
CA LYS A 275 -9.47 4.27 -25.34
C LYS A 275 -10.91 4.40 -25.85
N GLY A 276 -11.77 5.08 -25.07
CA GLY A 276 -13.21 5.25 -25.32
C GLY A 276 -14.09 4.08 -24.83
N ALA A 277 -13.52 3.04 -24.24
CA ALA A 277 -14.27 1.82 -23.86
C ALA A 277 -15.21 2.00 -22.67
N SER A 278 -14.95 2.96 -21.78
CA SER A 278 -15.82 3.27 -20.65
C SER A 278 -17.08 4.05 -21.04
N GLU A 279 -17.06 4.74 -22.19
CA GLU A 279 -18.08 5.72 -22.62
C GLU A 279 -18.25 6.89 -21.63
N MET A 280 -17.27 7.08 -20.71
CA MET A 280 -17.29 8.18 -19.73
C MET A 280 -16.18 9.19 -19.98
N ASN A 281 -14.93 8.81 -19.75
CA ASN A 281 -13.77 9.68 -20.00
C ASN A 281 -12.47 8.87 -20.01
N PRO A 282 -11.32 9.47 -20.41
CA PRO A 282 -10.03 8.77 -20.45
C PRO A 282 -9.57 8.18 -19.12
N TYR A 283 -9.94 8.77 -17.98
CA TYR A 283 -9.62 8.21 -16.66
C TYR A 283 -10.32 6.87 -16.45
N ALA A 284 -11.61 6.80 -16.69
CA ALA A 284 -12.38 5.55 -16.55
C ALA A 284 -11.87 4.47 -17.52
N ASP A 285 -11.47 4.85 -18.76
CA ASP A 285 -10.80 3.96 -19.71
C ASP A 285 -9.49 3.41 -19.14
N PHE A 286 -8.70 4.26 -18.47
CA PHE A 286 -7.42 3.88 -17.89
C PHE A 286 -7.57 2.97 -16.66
N VAL A 287 -8.63 3.17 -15.86
CA VAL A 287 -9.01 2.22 -14.79
C VAL A 287 -9.37 0.85 -15.37
N MET A 288 -10.11 0.79 -16.49
CA MET A 288 -10.40 -0.49 -17.17
C MET A 288 -9.11 -1.16 -17.68
N GLN A 289 -8.14 -0.38 -18.14
CA GLN A 289 -6.83 -0.89 -18.54
C GLN A 289 -6.04 -1.42 -17.32
N VAL A 290 -6.06 -0.74 -16.18
CA VAL A 290 -5.46 -1.25 -14.94
C VAL A 290 -6.07 -2.60 -14.54
N ASP A 291 -7.40 -2.71 -14.56
CA ASP A 291 -8.09 -3.97 -14.26
C ASP A 291 -7.66 -5.10 -15.20
N HIS A 292 -7.56 -4.82 -16.51
CA HIS A 292 -7.07 -5.80 -17.49
C HIS A 292 -5.66 -6.29 -17.15
N HIS A 293 -4.75 -5.38 -16.80
CA HIS A 293 -3.38 -5.73 -16.47
C HIS A 293 -3.26 -6.50 -15.15
N VAL A 294 -4.13 -6.23 -14.17
CA VAL A 294 -4.25 -7.12 -13.00
C VAL A 294 -4.64 -8.52 -13.43
N GLY A 295 -5.56 -8.66 -14.40
CA GLY A 295 -5.93 -9.95 -14.99
C GLY A 295 -4.75 -10.67 -15.64
N GLN A 296 -3.85 -9.96 -16.32
CA GLN A 296 -2.64 -10.55 -16.91
C GLN A 296 -1.67 -11.08 -15.84
N VAL A 297 -1.46 -10.32 -14.74
CA VAL A 297 -0.64 -10.79 -13.61
C VAL A 297 -1.25 -12.06 -12.98
N MET A 298 -2.58 -12.09 -12.79
CA MET A 298 -3.26 -13.27 -12.27
C MET A 298 -3.11 -14.47 -13.21
N ALA A 299 -3.24 -14.26 -14.53
CA ALA A 299 -3.03 -15.30 -15.54
C ALA A 299 -1.58 -15.83 -15.53
N ALA A 300 -0.58 -14.97 -15.39
CA ALA A 300 0.82 -15.38 -15.29
C ALA A 300 1.09 -16.28 -14.06
N LEU A 301 0.44 -16.00 -12.92
CA LEU A 301 0.51 -16.87 -11.74
C LEU A 301 -0.15 -18.24 -11.97
N GLU A 302 -1.27 -18.28 -12.67
CA GLU A 302 -1.98 -19.51 -13.05
C GLU A 302 -1.13 -20.34 -14.03
N GLU A 303 -0.64 -19.73 -15.10
CA GLU A 303 0.22 -20.34 -16.11
C GLU A 303 1.53 -20.88 -15.51
N GLY A 304 2.10 -20.14 -14.55
CA GLY A 304 3.26 -20.56 -13.77
C GLY A 304 2.97 -21.72 -12.81
N GLY A 305 1.69 -22.07 -12.56
CA GLY A 305 1.29 -23.12 -11.62
C GLY A 305 1.59 -22.76 -10.15
N VAL A 306 1.59 -21.46 -9.82
CA VAL A 306 1.90 -20.95 -8.47
C VAL A 306 0.75 -20.16 -7.83
N ALA A 307 -0.37 -19.97 -8.54
CA ALA A 307 -1.49 -19.15 -8.10
C ALA A 307 -2.12 -19.61 -6.78
N ASP A 308 -2.16 -20.91 -6.50
CA ASP A 308 -2.74 -21.49 -5.29
C ASP A 308 -1.86 -21.27 -4.05
N ASN A 309 -0.55 -21.09 -4.23
CA ASN A 309 0.38 -20.73 -3.16
C ASN A 309 0.92 -19.31 -3.30
N THR A 310 0.07 -18.37 -3.68
CA THR A 310 0.45 -16.96 -3.80
C THR A 310 -0.53 -16.07 -3.02
N LEU A 311 0.02 -15.25 -2.13
CA LEU A 311 -0.68 -14.13 -1.50
C LEU A 311 -0.63 -12.94 -2.45
N VAL A 312 -1.78 -12.56 -3.01
CA VAL A 312 -1.92 -11.38 -3.87
C VAL A 312 -2.65 -10.28 -3.11
N ILE A 313 -2.07 -9.09 -3.05
CA ILE A 313 -2.63 -7.88 -2.45
C ILE A 313 -2.78 -6.82 -3.53
N PHE A 314 -4.00 -6.33 -3.76
CA PHE A 314 -4.29 -5.18 -4.62
C PHE A 314 -4.75 -4.00 -3.77
N THR A 315 -4.17 -2.81 -3.98
CA THR A 315 -4.56 -1.58 -3.30
C THR A 315 -4.16 -0.33 -4.11
N SER A 316 -4.39 0.87 -3.56
CA SER A 316 -3.96 2.16 -4.12
C SER A 316 -3.14 2.96 -3.11
N ASP A 317 -2.29 3.85 -3.60
CA ASP A 317 -1.42 4.65 -2.73
C ASP A 317 -2.13 5.88 -2.12
N ASN A 318 -3.21 6.36 -2.68
CA ASN A 318 -4.10 7.39 -2.15
C ASN A 318 -5.44 7.39 -2.90
N GLY A 319 -6.36 8.25 -2.48
CA GLY A 319 -7.63 8.44 -3.16
C GLY A 319 -7.48 9.07 -4.55
N CYS A 320 -8.57 9.08 -5.31
CA CYS A 320 -8.59 9.58 -6.68
C CYS A 320 -8.15 11.04 -6.80
N SER A 321 -7.44 11.36 -7.88
CA SER A 321 -7.00 12.73 -8.21
C SER A 321 -8.11 13.52 -8.91
N PRO A 322 -8.23 14.85 -8.68
CA PRO A 322 -9.15 15.71 -9.44
C PRO A 322 -8.83 15.77 -10.94
N GLU A 323 -7.66 15.25 -11.37
CA GLU A 323 -7.35 15.09 -12.79
C GLU A 323 -8.30 14.11 -13.49
N ALA A 324 -8.92 13.18 -12.75
CA ALA A 324 -9.97 12.29 -13.23
C ALA A 324 -11.22 13.00 -13.75
N ASN A 325 -11.38 14.32 -13.49
CA ASN A 325 -12.54 15.13 -13.89
C ASN A 325 -13.85 14.67 -13.24
N PHE A 326 -13.93 14.78 -11.93
CA PHE A 326 -15.10 14.38 -11.12
C PHE A 326 -16.45 14.90 -11.63
N PRO A 327 -16.58 16.16 -12.11
CA PRO A 327 -17.85 16.62 -12.67
C PRO A 327 -18.33 15.74 -13.84
N LEU A 328 -17.45 15.41 -14.78
CA LEU A 328 -17.81 14.57 -15.93
C LEU A 328 -18.13 13.13 -15.52
N LEU A 329 -17.39 12.55 -14.58
CA LEU A 329 -17.71 11.22 -14.02
C LEU A 329 -19.07 11.25 -13.32
N GLY A 330 -19.38 12.34 -12.59
CA GLY A 330 -20.66 12.54 -11.91
C GLY A 330 -21.85 12.63 -12.86
N GLU A 331 -21.69 13.16 -14.09
CA GLU A 331 -22.71 13.14 -15.14
C GLU A 331 -23.11 11.72 -15.53
N HIS A 332 -22.17 10.76 -15.42
CA HIS A 332 -22.40 9.33 -15.63
C HIS A 332 -22.82 8.58 -14.34
N GLY A 333 -23.04 9.31 -13.24
CA GLY A 333 -23.43 8.74 -11.94
C GLY A 333 -22.31 7.96 -11.26
N HIS A 334 -21.05 8.26 -11.59
CA HIS A 334 -19.87 7.67 -10.97
C HIS A 334 -19.19 8.64 -10.01
N ASP A 335 -18.87 8.15 -8.79
CA ASP A 335 -18.11 8.89 -7.78
C ASP A 335 -16.84 8.11 -7.43
N PRO A 336 -15.65 8.57 -7.86
CA PRO A 336 -14.38 7.89 -7.58
C PRO A 336 -14.06 7.75 -6.10
N ASN A 337 -14.60 8.65 -5.27
CA ASN A 337 -14.35 8.65 -3.83
C ASN A 337 -15.40 7.85 -3.04
N GLY A 338 -16.36 7.19 -3.72
CA GLY A 338 -17.36 6.32 -3.08
C GLY A 338 -18.29 7.04 -2.10
N GLY A 339 -18.53 8.35 -2.27
CA GLY A 339 -19.33 9.19 -1.39
C GLY A 339 -18.57 9.78 -0.21
N TYR A 340 -17.28 9.49 -0.04
CA TYR A 340 -16.45 10.10 1.00
C TYR A 340 -16.01 11.51 0.62
N ARG A 341 -15.84 12.38 1.62
CA ARG A 341 -15.38 13.76 1.43
C ARG A 341 -13.91 13.79 1.04
N GLY A 342 -13.54 14.78 0.21
CA GLY A 342 -12.18 15.03 -0.22
C GLY A 342 -11.72 14.05 -1.31
N HIS A 343 -10.44 14.14 -1.63
CA HIS A 343 -9.78 13.37 -2.68
C HIS A 343 -8.27 13.38 -2.43
N LYS A 344 -7.45 12.83 -3.34
CA LYS A 344 -5.98 12.93 -3.29
C LYS A 344 -5.52 14.26 -2.66
N ALA A 345 -4.52 14.21 -1.81
CA ALA A 345 -3.92 15.31 -1.05
C ALA A 345 -4.66 15.72 0.23
N ASP A 346 -5.95 15.44 0.36
CA ASP A 346 -6.78 15.91 1.48
C ASP A 346 -6.68 15.03 2.72
N ILE A 347 -6.95 15.65 3.90
CA ILE A 347 -6.96 14.92 5.17
C ILE A 347 -8.27 14.15 5.41
N TYR A 348 -9.30 14.41 4.60
CA TYR A 348 -10.59 13.74 4.67
C TYR A 348 -10.54 12.30 4.14
N GLU A 349 -11.58 11.51 4.44
CA GLU A 349 -11.61 10.08 4.10
C GLU A 349 -11.32 9.80 2.61
N GLY A 350 -11.87 10.57 1.67
CA GLY A 350 -11.63 10.41 0.24
C GLY A 350 -10.17 10.62 -0.19
N GLY A 351 -9.32 11.21 0.67
CA GLY A 351 -7.90 11.39 0.37
C GLY A 351 -7.05 10.15 0.63
N HIS A 352 -7.45 9.31 1.58
CA HIS A 352 -6.63 8.20 2.07
C HIS A 352 -7.38 6.88 2.26
N ARG A 353 -8.70 6.84 2.06
CA ARG A 353 -9.46 5.59 2.02
C ARG A 353 -9.31 4.96 0.64
N VAL A 354 -8.75 3.76 0.59
CA VAL A 354 -8.30 3.11 -0.66
C VAL A 354 -8.93 1.73 -0.83
N PRO A 355 -9.08 1.22 -2.06
CA PRO A 355 -9.47 -0.17 -2.26
C PRO A 355 -8.39 -1.10 -1.69
N LEU A 356 -8.83 -2.20 -1.07
CA LEU A 356 -7.94 -3.27 -0.61
C LEU A 356 -8.61 -4.61 -0.83
N ILE A 357 -8.00 -5.44 -1.68
CA ILE A 357 -8.43 -6.80 -1.99
C ILE A 357 -7.26 -7.72 -1.73
N VAL A 358 -7.49 -8.80 -0.99
CA VAL A 358 -6.48 -9.80 -0.64
C VAL A 358 -6.95 -11.18 -1.09
N ARG A 359 -6.16 -11.87 -1.92
CA ARG A 359 -6.41 -13.25 -2.33
C ARG A 359 -5.26 -14.13 -1.86
N TRP A 360 -5.58 -15.19 -1.12
CA TRP A 360 -4.65 -16.25 -0.76
C TRP A 360 -5.43 -17.56 -0.60
N PRO A 361 -5.48 -18.40 -1.63
CA PRO A 361 -6.25 -19.63 -1.62
C PRO A 361 -5.94 -20.52 -0.41
N GLY A 362 -6.98 -21.05 0.21
CA GLY A 362 -6.84 -21.91 1.40
C GLY A 362 -6.46 -21.22 2.70
N LYS A 363 -6.12 -19.92 2.68
CA LYS A 363 -5.76 -19.11 3.87
C LYS A 363 -6.69 -17.93 4.08
N VAL A 364 -7.07 -17.23 3.03
CA VAL A 364 -8.07 -16.16 3.05
C VAL A 364 -9.39 -16.73 2.52
N PRO A 365 -10.48 -16.67 3.30
CA PRO A 365 -11.78 -17.16 2.84
C PRO A 365 -12.28 -16.41 1.61
N ALA A 366 -12.71 -17.15 0.59
CA ALA A 366 -13.20 -16.59 -0.67
C ALA A 366 -14.52 -15.84 -0.51
N GLY A 367 -14.69 -14.73 -1.24
CA GLY A 367 -15.92 -13.94 -1.31
C GLY A 367 -16.27 -13.21 -0.01
N GLN A 368 -15.32 -13.02 0.92
CA GLN A 368 -15.58 -12.36 2.18
C GLN A 368 -15.37 -10.85 2.10
N THR A 369 -16.08 -10.15 2.96
CA THR A 369 -15.91 -8.70 3.19
C THR A 369 -15.57 -8.47 4.65
N SER A 370 -14.54 -7.65 4.91
CA SER A 370 -14.11 -7.27 6.25
C SER A 370 -14.23 -5.76 6.45
N SER A 371 -14.82 -5.36 7.58
CA SER A 371 -14.83 -3.97 8.05
C SER A 371 -13.74 -3.68 9.09
N ALA A 372 -12.77 -4.57 9.25
CA ALA A 372 -11.61 -4.33 10.09
C ALA A 372 -10.84 -3.10 9.60
N LEU A 373 -10.54 -2.17 10.53
CA LEU A 373 -9.70 -1.02 10.23
C LEU A 373 -8.31 -1.49 9.81
N ALA A 374 -7.93 -1.19 8.58
CA ALA A 374 -6.66 -1.58 7.97
C ALA A 374 -5.86 -0.34 7.50
N CYS A 375 -4.55 -0.44 7.57
CA CYS A 375 -3.62 0.56 7.05
C CYS A 375 -2.55 -0.14 6.19
N LEU A 376 -2.03 0.52 5.17
CA LEU A 376 -1.00 -0.09 4.33
C LEU A 376 0.32 -0.39 5.06
N THR A 377 0.55 0.20 6.24
CA THR A 377 1.64 -0.23 7.16
C THR A 377 1.45 -1.68 7.64
N ASP A 378 0.22 -2.20 7.61
CA ASP A 378 -0.11 -3.53 8.12
C ASP A 378 0.41 -4.65 7.21
N ILE A 379 0.69 -4.34 5.94
CA ILE A 379 1.31 -5.29 5.00
C ILE A 379 2.63 -5.81 5.58
N TYR A 380 3.47 -4.91 6.11
CA TYR A 380 4.74 -5.30 6.73
C TYR A 380 4.54 -6.31 7.86
N ALA A 381 3.72 -5.98 8.86
CA ALA A 381 3.45 -6.85 10.00
C ALA A 381 2.76 -8.16 9.60
N THR A 382 1.94 -8.14 8.54
CA THR A 382 1.30 -9.34 8.00
C THR A 382 2.34 -10.26 7.38
N LEU A 383 3.30 -9.73 6.61
CA LEU A 383 4.37 -10.52 6.01
C LEU A 383 5.39 -11.01 7.05
N GLU A 384 5.65 -10.26 8.13
CA GLU A 384 6.42 -10.78 9.28
C GLU A 384 5.79 -12.04 9.86
N ASP A 385 4.46 -12.06 10.01
CA ASP A 385 3.76 -13.23 10.54
C ASP A 385 3.69 -14.38 9.52
N VAL A 386 3.48 -14.06 8.23
CA VAL A 386 3.43 -15.05 7.14
C VAL A 386 4.76 -15.78 7.01
N THR A 387 5.88 -15.07 7.14
CA THR A 387 7.23 -15.64 7.04
C THR A 387 7.74 -16.24 8.36
N GLY A 388 7.10 -15.93 9.48
CA GLY A 388 7.58 -16.30 10.82
C GLY A 388 8.76 -15.45 11.32
N GLU A 389 9.02 -14.30 10.69
CA GLU A 389 10.15 -13.41 10.98
C GLU A 389 9.81 -12.28 11.96
N ARG A 390 8.68 -12.38 12.66
CA ARG A 390 8.21 -11.33 13.60
C ARG A 390 9.30 -10.92 14.59
N GLY A 391 9.60 -9.60 14.58
CA GLY A 391 10.56 -8.97 15.50
C GLY A 391 12.03 -9.25 15.18
N ARG A 392 12.35 -9.87 14.04
CA ARG A 392 13.74 -10.06 13.59
C ARG A 392 14.30 -8.88 12.83
N THR A 393 13.43 -8.06 12.24
CA THR A 393 13.80 -6.83 11.57
C THR A 393 13.40 -5.61 12.39
N ALA A 394 14.13 -4.51 12.26
CA ALA A 394 13.84 -3.25 12.93
C ALA A 394 12.87 -2.39 12.10
N GLY A 395 11.76 -2.97 11.64
CA GLY A 395 10.69 -2.32 10.88
C GLY A 395 9.31 -2.63 11.45
N GLY A 396 8.25 -2.18 10.78
CA GLY A 396 6.88 -2.52 11.14
C GLY A 396 6.34 -1.81 12.39
N GLU A 397 6.97 -0.71 12.83
CA GLU A 397 6.63 -0.01 14.08
C GLU A 397 5.18 0.45 14.16
N ASP A 398 4.52 0.62 13.02
CA ASP A 398 3.14 1.10 12.92
C ASP A 398 2.22 0.07 12.25
N GLY A 399 2.65 -1.18 12.07
CA GLY A 399 1.91 -2.26 11.42
C GLY A 399 1.19 -3.20 12.39
N TYR A 400 0.00 -3.65 12.00
CA TYR A 400 -0.81 -4.66 12.69
C TYR A 400 -1.18 -5.79 11.72
N SER A 401 -0.80 -7.01 12.02
CA SER A 401 -1.00 -8.14 11.11
C SER A 401 -2.48 -8.42 10.81
N TRP A 402 -2.79 -8.70 9.54
CA TRP A 402 -4.13 -9.10 9.10
C TRP A 402 -4.42 -10.60 9.30
N LEU A 403 -3.44 -11.43 9.69
CA LEU A 403 -3.67 -12.88 9.86
C LEU A 403 -4.85 -13.21 10.78
N PRO A 404 -5.09 -12.49 11.91
CA PRO A 404 -6.30 -12.71 12.69
C PRO A 404 -7.58 -12.46 11.89
N VAL A 405 -7.59 -11.42 11.03
CA VAL A 405 -8.75 -11.09 10.18
C VAL A 405 -8.97 -12.17 9.13
N PHE A 406 -7.92 -12.70 8.52
CA PHE A 406 -8.01 -13.84 7.58
C PHE A 406 -8.60 -15.09 8.24
N SER A 407 -8.40 -15.25 9.55
CA SER A 407 -8.96 -16.33 10.36
C SER A 407 -10.36 -16.02 10.92
N GLY A 408 -10.99 -14.92 10.48
CA GLY A 408 -12.35 -14.53 10.87
C GLY A 408 -12.46 -13.61 12.08
N ALA A 409 -11.34 -13.09 12.63
CA ALA A 409 -11.42 -12.08 13.69
C ALA A 409 -11.97 -10.74 13.14
N PRO A 410 -12.77 -10.00 13.93
CA PRO A 410 -13.37 -8.74 13.49
C PRO A 410 -12.36 -7.58 13.39
N SER A 411 -11.14 -7.74 13.90
CA SER A 411 -10.10 -6.72 13.96
C SER A 411 -8.70 -7.34 13.98
N SER A 412 -7.73 -6.64 13.38
CA SER A 412 -6.29 -6.92 13.51
C SER A 412 -5.71 -6.51 14.88
N GLY A 413 -6.51 -5.88 15.74
CA GLY A 413 -6.05 -5.25 16.97
C GLY A 413 -5.65 -3.78 16.82
N ARG A 414 -5.70 -3.22 15.60
CA ARG A 414 -5.48 -1.78 15.36
C ARG A 414 -6.56 -0.96 16.05
N ARG A 415 -6.16 -0.06 16.95
CA ARG A 415 -7.06 0.81 17.73
C ARG A 415 -7.13 2.23 17.18
N ALA A 416 -6.05 2.68 16.56
CA ALA A 416 -5.94 4.02 16.01
C ALA A 416 -5.29 4.00 14.63
N LEU A 417 -5.66 4.96 13.81
CA LEU A 417 -5.09 5.27 12.51
C LEU A 417 -4.64 6.74 12.52
N VAL A 418 -3.43 7.00 12.05
CA VAL A 418 -2.94 8.36 11.81
C VAL A 418 -2.81 8.57 10.32
N SER A 419 -3.55 9.54 9.77
CA SER A 419 -3.48 9.95 8.37
C SER A 419 -2.72 11.27 8.24
N HIS A 420 -2.17 11.53 7.05
CA HIS A 420 -1.32 12.66 6.78
C HIS A 420 -1.62 13.25 5.40
N SER A 421 -1.87 14.57 5.35
CA SER A 421 -2.17 15.24 4.08
C SER A 421 -0.90 15.64 3.32
N VAL A 422 -1.05 16.08 2.06
CA VAL A 422 0.05 16.59 1.25
C VAL A 422 0.79 17.77 1.90
N SER A 423 0.09 18.61 2.64
CA SER A 423 0.67 19.79 3.31
C SER A 423 1.23 19.50 4.70
N GLY A 424 1.18 18.25 5.16
CA GLY A 424 1.72 17.84 6.45
C GLY A 424 0.74 17.96 7.61
N HIS A 425 -0.56 18.12 7.37
CA HIS A 425 -1.58 18.10 8.42
C HIS A 425 -1.90 16.67 8.83
N PHE A 426 -2.18 16.47 10.10
CA PHE A 426 -2.47 15.18 10.70
C PHE A 426 -3.97 14.98 10.92
N ALA A 427 -4.42 13.74 10.84
CA ALA A 427 -5.64 13.29 11.47
C ALA A 427 -5.38 12.03 12.29
N ILE A 428 -6.08 11.88 13.39
CA ILE A 428 -6.13 10.65 14.17
C ILE A 428 -7.56 10.14 14.25
N ARG A 429 -7.74 8.84 14.01
CA ARG A 429 -9.00 8.14 14.16
C ARG A 429 -8.89 7.05 15.22
N GLU A 430 -9.84 7.02 16.16
CA GLU A 430 -10.05 5.93 17.11
C GLU A 430 -11.52 5.48 17.06
N GLY A 431 -11.77 4.25 16.65
CA GLY A 431 -13.10 3.75 16.37
C GLY A 431 -13.79 4.61 15.32
N ASP A 432 -14.97 5.14 15.65
CA ASP A 432 -15.77 5.97 14.74
C ASP A 432 -15.39 7.47 14.78
N TRP A 433 -14.46 7.87 15.64
CA TRP A 433 -14.14 9.27 15.84
C TRP A 433 -12.82 9.65 15.18
N LYS A 434 -12.89 10.66 14.32
CA LYS A 434 -11.73 11.20 13.61
C LYS A 434 -11.55 12.68 13.95
N LEU A 435 -10.34 13.03 14.39
CA LEU A 435 -9.90 14.40 14.63
C LEU A 435 -8.91 14.81 13.54
N CYS A 436 -9.26 15.81 12.73
CA CYS A 436 -8.38 16.44 11.77
C CYS A 436 -7.75 17.70 12.39
N LEU A 437 -6.43 17.82 12.30
CA LEU A 437 -5.65 18.95 12.78
C LEU A 437 -5.39 19.92 11.62
N ALA A 438 -6.47 20.42 11.06
CA ALA A 438 -6.53 21.33 9.93
C ALA A 438 -7.83 22.14 9.99
N GLY A 439 -7.78 23.41 9.63
CA GLY A 439 -8.98 24.25 9.53
C GLY A 439 -9.76 24.03 8.24
N GLY A 440 -9.09 23.56 7.20
CA GLY A 440 -9.63 23.20 5.89
C GLY A 440 -9.40 21.74 5.54
N SER A 441 -9.18 21.47 4.24
CA SER A 441 -8.93 20.12 3.74
C SER A 441 -7.52 19.59 4.04
N GLY A 442 -6.60 20.43 4.48
CA GLY A 442 -5.19 20.08 4.58
C GLY A 442 -4.52 19.85 3.24
N GLY A 443 -5.25 19.95 2.13
CA GLY A 443 -4.81 19.58 0.79
C GLY A 443 -5.37 20.49 -0.30
N TRP A 444 -6.03 19.89 -1.31
CA TRP A 444 -6.41 20.59 -2.54
C TRP A 444 -7.88 20.97 -2.65
N SER A 445 -8.78 20.27 -1.96
CA SER A 445 -10.20 20.60 -1.97
C SER A 445 -10.51 21.84 -1.11
N ALA A 446 -11.68 22.41 -1.34
CA ALA A 446 -12.13 23.58 -0.57
C ALA A 446 -12.74 23.17 0.78
N PRO A 447 -12.57 24.02 1.82
CA PRO A 447 -11.67 25.17 1.85
C PRO A 447 -10.21 24.72 1.99
N ARG A 448 -9.29 25.36 1.27
CA ARG A 448 -7.84 25.18 1.49
C ARG A 448 -7.42 25.89 2.77
N GLU A 449 -6.29 25.50 3.38
CA GLU A 449 -5.84 26.04 4.66
C GLU A 449 -5.70 27.56 4.70
N ASN A 450 -5.19 28.17 3.63
CA ASN A 450 -5.09 29.64 3.54
C ASN A 450 -6.47 30.33 3.53
N VAL A 451 -7.49 29.70 2.95
CA VAL A 451 -8.87 30.19 2.95
C VAL A 451 -9.49 29.99 4.33
N ALA A 452 -9.34 28.79 4.91
CA ALA A 452 -9.83 28.47 6.23
C ALA A 452 -9.27 29.45 7.29
N LYS A 453 -7.97 29.73 7.26
CA LYS A 453 -7.34 30.72 8.15
C LYS A 453 -7.89 32.12 7.93
N LYS A 454 -8.09 32.56 6.68
CA LYS A 454 -8.66 33.88 6.34
C LYS A 454 -10.10 34.02 6.81
N GLU A 455 -10.88 32.97 6.73
CA GLU A 455 -12.28 32.92 7.15
C GLU A 455 -12.44 32.65 8.65
N GLY A 456 -11.36 32.47 9.40
CA GLY A 456 -11.39 32.21 10.84
C GLY A 456 -12.02 30.87 11.21
N LEU A 457 -11.93 29.86 10.34
CA LEU A 457 -12.45 28.52 10.63
C LEU A 457 -11.65 27.88 11.78
N PRO A 458 -12.30 27.04 12.62
CA PRO A 458 -11.63 26.35 13.71
C PRO A 458 -10.45 25.52 13.20
N PRO A 459 -9.29 25.54 13.89
CA PRO A 459 -8.08 24.78 13.45
C PRO A 459 -8.21 23.27 13.65
N LEU A 460 -9.26 22.81 14.31
CA LEU A 460 -9.56 21.41 14.58
C LEU A 460 -10.96 21.06 14.06
N GLN A 461 -11.08 19.87 13.48
CA GLN A 461 -12.36 19.34 13.03
C GLN A 461 -12.52 17.92 13.60
N LEU A 462 -13.63 17.68 14.30
CA LEU A 462 -13.95 16.36 14.86
C LEU A 462 -15.19 15.79 14.17
N PHE A 463 -15.10 14.56 13.71
CA PHE A 463 -16.20 13.86 13.02
C PHE A 463 -16.51 12.54 13.69
N ASN A 464 -17.80 12.16 13.68
CA ASN A 464 -18.25 10.81 13.99
C ASN A 464 -18.57 10.08 12.68
N LEU A 465 -17.65 9.26 12.19
CA LEU A 465 -17.75 8.63 10.87
C LEU A 465 -18.90 7.60 10.76
N ALA A 466 -19.38 7.04 11.87
CA ALA A 466 -20.54 6.15 11.84
C ALA A 466 -21.83 6.91 11.55
N ALA A 467 -21.98 8.14 12.05
CA ALA A 467 -23.14 8.99 11.84
C ALA A 467 -22.98 9.94 10.65
N ASP A 468 -21.75 10.34 10.35
CA ASP A 468 -21.38 11.31 9.32
C ASP A 468 -20.14 10.82 8.53
N PRO A 469 -20.28 9.79 7.70
CA PRO A 469 -19.17 9.26 6.89
C PRO A 469 -18.67 10.27 5.85
N ARG A 470 -19.41 11.37 5.63
CA ARG A 470 -19.05 12.44 4.70
C ARG A 470 -18.35 13.62 5.36
N GLU A 471 -18.06 13.56 6.66
CA GLU A 471 -17.31 14.57 7.41
C GLU A 471 -17.86 16.00 7.21
N GLN A 472 -19.19 16.15 7.27
CA GLN A 472 -19.88 17.43 7.02
C GLN A 472 -20.07 18.27 8.27
N LYS A 473 -20.21 17.62 9.44
CA LYS A 473 -20.52 18.29 10.70
C LYS A 473 -19.35 18.25 11.67
N ASN A 474 -18.65 19.39 11.80
CA ASN A 474 -17.61 19.53 12.81
C ASN A 474 -18.21 19.54 14.22
N LEU A 475 -17.79 18.60 15.07
CA LEU A 475 -18.24 18.43 16.45
C LEU A 475 -17.17 18.84 17.48
N ALA A 476 -16.07 19.50 17.07
CA ALA A 476 -14.95 19.80 17.97
C ALA A 476 -15.37 20.65 19.17
N ASP A 477 -16.21 21.66 18.98
CA ASP A 477 -16.71 22.53 20.07
C ASP A 477 -17.72 21.81 20.97
N ALA A 478 -18.47 20.84 20.42
CA ALA A 478 -19.49 20.10 21.17
C ALA A 478 -18.89 18.94 21.99
N GLU A 479 -17.71 18.44 21.62
CA GLU A 479 -17.06 17.26 22.20
C GLU A 479 -15.60 17.53 22.63
N PRO A 480 -15.35 18.56 23.49
CA PRO A 480 -13.99 19.01 23.82
C PRO A 480 -13.17 17.94 24.55
N GLU A 481 -13.80 17.10 25.38
CA GLU A 481 -13.11 15.99 26.07
C GLU A 481 -12.60 14.94 25.09
N ARG A 482 -13.36 14.68 24.03
CA ARG A 482 -12.97 13.76 22.97
C ARG A 482 -11.82 14.31 22.14
N VAL A 483 -11.88 15.59 21.77
CA VAL A 483 -10.76 16.30 21.14
C VAL A 483 -9.50 16.15 21.99
N ALA A 484 -9.59 16.45 23.30
CA ALA A 484 -8.47 16.35 24.22
C ALA A 484 -7.88 14.92 24.30
N ARG A 485 -8.74 13.90 24.34
CA ARG A 485 -8.32 12.50 24.34
C ARG A 485 -7.56 12.11 23.05
N LEU A 486 -8.09 12.49 21.89
CA LEU A 486 -7.48 12.17 20.60
C LEU A 486 -6.16 12.91 20.40
N LEU A 487 -6.05 14.17 20.84
CA LEU A 487 -4.80 14.93 20.85
C LEU A 487 -3.72 14.24 21.71
N ARG A 488 -4.09 13.80 22.92
CA ARG A 488 -3.16 13.04 23.78
C ARG A 488 -2.75 11.70 23.17
N SER A 489 -3.68 11.02 22.50
CA SER A 489 -3.38 9.76 21.82
C SER A 489 -2.38 9.95 20.67
N LEU A 490 -2.57 11.01 19.87
CA LEU A 490 -1.63 11.36 18.80
C LEU A 490 -0.26 11.74 19.39
N ASP A 491 -0.20 12.57 20.43
CA ASP A 491 1.05 12.96 21.09
C ASP A 491 1.83 11.72 21.61
N ARG A 492 1.13 10.80 22.27
CA ARG A 492 1.76 9.54 22.71
C ARG A 492 2.32 8.74 21.53
N THR A 493 1.57 8.63 20.44
CA THR A 493 2.00 7.90 19.23
C THR A 493 3.23 8.56 18.59
N VAL A 494 3.27 9.89 18.56
CA VAL A 494 4.43 10.66 18.05
C VAL A 494 5.65 10.45 18.93
N ARG A 495 5.52 10.63 20.26
CA ARG A 495 6.63 10.53 21.21
C ARG A 495 7.16 9.11 21.36
N ALA A 496 6.28 8.10 21.27
CA ALA A 496 6.70 6.70 21.32
C ALA A 496 7.50 6.25 20.10
N GLY A 497 7.46 6.99 18.99
CA GLY A 497 8.10 6.60 17.73
C GLY A 497 7.48 5.37 17.06
N ARG A 498 6.34 4.91 17.60
CA ARG A 498 5.60 3.72 17.15
C ARG A 498 4.13 3.78 17.59
N SER A 499 3.25 3.05 16.90
CA SER A 499 1.86 2.86 17.31
C SER A 499 1.57 1.46 17.90
N THR A 500 2.50 0.52 17.73
CA THR A 500 2.45 -0.83 18.30
C THR A 500 3.11 -0.89 19.69
N ALA A 501 2.89 -1.97 20.43
CA ALA A 501 3.53 -2.19 21.72
C ALA A 501 5.06 -2.37 21.55
N GLY A 502 5.84 -1.85 22.48
CA GLY A 502 7.30 -1.99 22.52
C GLY A 502 8.00 -0.77 23.08
N PRO A 503 9.35 -0.78 23.15
CA PRO A 503 10.13 0.36 23.60
C PRO A 503 9.96 1.56 22.65
N ALA A 504 10.10 2.77 23.19
CA ALA A 504 10.08 3.99 22.39
C ALA A 504 11.24 4.00 21.38
N LEU A 505 10.97 4.53 20.19
CA LEU A 505 11.91 4.64 19.09
C LEU A 505 12.04 6.11 18.63
N PRO A 506 13.18 6.53 18.09
CA PRO A 506 13.31 7.88 17.56
C PRO A 506 12.52 8.06 16.26
N ASN A 507 11.98 9.25 16.08
CA ASN A 507 11.62 9.74 14.76
C ASN A 507 12.89 10.28 14.08
N ASP A 508 12.96 10.27 12.75
CA ASP A 508 14.14 10.75 12.00
C ASP A 508 14.28 12.29 12.06
N ARG A 509 13.25 12.96 12.56
CA ARG A 509 13.18 14.40 12.80
C ARG A 509 12.25 14.71 13.97
N GLU A 510 12.30 15.96 14.45
CA GLU A 510 11.26 16.49 15.32
C GLU A 510 9.93 16.58 14.56
N VAL A 511 8.86 16.01 15.15
CA VAL A 511 7.52 15.96 14.54
C VAL A 511 6.63 17.01 15.18
N THR A 512 6.35 18.08 14.44
CA THR A 512 5.37 19.11 14.80
C THR A 512 4.04 18.78 14.14
N PHE A 513 2.99 18.56 14.92
CA PHE A 513 1.68 18.17 14.42
C PHE A 513 0.54 19.12 14.84
N LEU A 514 0.75 19.95 15.86
CA LEU A 514 -0.27 20.87 16.34
C LEU A 514 -0.41 22.08 15.41
N PRO A 515 -1.63 22.48 15.02
CA PRO A 515 -1.85 23.73 14.35
C PRO A 515 -1.47 24.94 15.24
N GLU A 516 -1.19 26.07 14.58
CA GLU A 516 -0.92 27.32 15.28
C GLU A 516 -2.04 27.68 16.27
N GLY A 517 -1.69 28.02 17.50
CA GLY A 517 -2.66 28.39 18.55
C GLY A 517 -3.31 27.22 19.27
N VAL A 518 -3.08 25.98 18.84
CA VAL A 518 -3.56 24.76 19.53
C VAL A 518 -2.48 24.26 20.50
N THR A 519 -2.88 23.99 21.73
CA THR A 519 -1.98 23.41 22.75
C THR A 519 -2.48 22.04 23.17
N LEU A 520 -1.53 21.20 23.63
CA LEU A 520 -1.92 19.93 24.24
C LEU A 520 -2.68 20.19 25.54
N PRO A 521 -3.78 19.45 25.74
CA PRO A 521 -4.53 19.53 27.01
C PRO A 521 -3.64 19.11 28.18
N THR A 522 -3.65 19.93 29.25
CA THR A 522 -3.00 19.60 30.51
C THR A 522 -3.82 18.57 31.30
N GLY A 523 -3.21 17.55 31.82
CA GLY A 523 -3.84 16.47 32.61
C GLY A 523 -3.67 15.08 31.95
N ASP A 524 -3.63 14.05 32.79
CA ASP A 524 -3.41 12.63 32.42
C ASP A 524 -4.48 12.08 31.48
#